data_2dc8332796224f90b0568f8affe51d5f
#
_entry.id   2dc8332796224f90b0568f8affe51d5f
#
_cell.length_a   1.000
_cell.length_b   1.000
_cell.length_c   1.000
_cell.angle_alpha   90.00
_cell.angle_beta   90.00
_cell.angle_gamma   90.00
#
_symmetry.space_group_name_H-M   'P 1'
#
loop_
_entity.id
_entity.type
_entity.pdbx_description
1 polymer ?
#
loop_
_entity_poly.entity_id
_entity_poly.type
_entity_poly.pdbx_seq_one_letter_code
_entity_poly.pdbx_strand_id
1 'polypeptide(L)'
;MSDLQRDIDSRRTFAIISPPDAGKTTMTEKLLLLGQAIQVAGSVKGKRGPHATSDWMSLEQERGISVTSSVMQFPYRNRWVNLLDTPGHEDFSEDTYRTLTAVDSALMVIDGAKGVEDRTIKLMNVCRLRDTPILTFVNKLDRDIRDPVELVDEVEEVLGIAGAPINWPIGMGREFKGVYNLYTDTLHCFSPGEGAVLADEKLIDGLESEPARALLGEDYDAFVEEIELVRGASHEFDLAAFLSGQLTPVFFGTALGNFGVREMLNDFVEWAPAPQPRASTERVVEASQSNFTGFVFKIQANMDPKHRDRIAFMRICSGRYEKGMKMRHVRIEKDVRIADAVTFRAGDRTLVESAVAGDIIGLHNHGTIQIGDTFTTGEAIRFTGIPHFAPELFRRIRLKDPMKAKALQKGLQQLSEEGSTQVFSPLNSSDLIVGAVGQLQFDVVAYRLADEYKVEALYEPINVYTARWVEAADARKLEEFRKKAAEHLSEDGGGYLTYLAPTRVNLSLMEERWPDIRFRETREH
;
A
#
# COMPACT_ATOMS: atom_id res chain seq x y z
N MET A 1 14.95 -8.18 28.53
CA MET A 1 13.95 -7.93 27.52
C MET A 1 12.77 -8.85 27.78
N SER A 2 11.53 -8.35 27.85
CA SER A 2 10.34 -9.19 28.05
C SER A 2 10.06 -10.04 26.80
N ASP A 3 9.28 -11.12 26.94
CA ASP A 3 8.88 -11.95 25.80
C ASP A 3 8.08 -11.13 24.77
N LEU A 4 7.22 -10.22 25.27
CA LEU A 4 6.48 -9.29 24.40
C LEU A 4 7.42 -8.41 23.56
N GLN A 5 8.46 -7.84 24.19
CA GLN A 5 9.41 -6.97 23.48
C GLN A 5 10.21 -7.74 22.41
N ARG A 6 10.64 -8.97 22.72
CA ARG A 6 11.33 -9.82 21.72
C ARG A 6 10.44 -10.14 20.52
N ASP A 7 9.16 -10.45 20.78
CA ASP A 7 8.18 -10.71 19.72
C ASP A 7 7.98 -9.46 18.85
N ILE A 8 7.81 -8.27 19.46
CA ILE A 8 7.65 -7.00 18.75
C ILE A 8 8.89 -6.70 17.90
N ASP A 9 10.10 -6.79 18.47
CA ASP A 9 11.35 -6.48 17.79
C ASP A 9 11.63 -7.41 16.60
N SER A 10 11.02 -8.59 16.57
CA SER A 10 11.12 -9.51 15.44
C SER A 10 10.22 -9.13 14.26
N ARG A 11 9.24 -8.22 14.41
CA ARG A 11 8.29 -7.86 13.34
C ARG A 11 8.92 -6.90 12.35
N ARG A 12 8.63 -7.14 11.07
CA ARG A 12 8.93 -6.23 9.96
C ARG A 12 7.67 -6.08 9.13
N THR A 13 7.14 -4.87 9.09
CA THR A 13 5.88 -4.57 8.38
C THR A 13 6.12 -3.52 7.34
N PHE A 14 6.06 -3.91 6.08
CA PHE A 14 6.34 -3.01 4.96
C PHE A 14 5.37 -3.19 3.81
N ALA A 15 5.21 -2.12 3.04
CA ALA A 15 4.47 -2.14 1.78
C ALA A 15 5.40 -2.19 0.58
N ILE A 16 4.99 -2.86 -0.48
CA ILE A 16 5.61 -2.70 -1.80
C ILE A 16 4.83 -1.63 -2.56
N ILE A 17 5.53 -0.61 -2.99
CA ILE A 17 5.01 0.51 -3.77
C ILE A 17 5.74 0.62 -5.10
N SER A 18 5.03 0.98 -6.16
CA SER A 18 5.63 1.15 -7.48
C SER A 18 4.69 1.88 -8.42
N PRO A 19 5.21 2.48 -9.50
CA PRO A 19 4.37 2.82 -10.64
C PRO A 19 3.86 1.55 -11.36
N PRO A 20 2.86 1.69 -12.24
CA PRO A 20 2.35 0.58 -13.05
C PRO A 20 3.46 -0.08 -13.87
N ASP A 21 3.38 -1.38 -14.00
CA ASP A 21 4.32 -2.21 -14.80
C ASP A 21 5.79 -2.23 -14.33
N ALA A 22 6.17 -1.63 -13.21
CA ALA A 22 7.55 -1.69 -12.69
C ALA A 22 7.97 -3.09 -12.20
N GLY A 23 7.00 -4.02 -12.08
CA GLY A 23 7.26 -5.40 -11.69
C GLY A 23 6.95 -5.72 -10.23
N LYS A 24 6.09 -4.91 -9.61
CA LYS A 24 5.67 -5.05 -8.22
C LYS A 24 5.13 -6.45 -7.89
N THR A 25 4.12 -6.92 -8.61
CA THR A 25 3.51 -8.25 -8.39
C THR A 25 4.54 -9.37 -8.57
N THR A 26 5.45 -9.24 -9.54
CA THR A 26 6.56 -10.19 -9.70
C THR A 26 7.48 -10.17 -8.48
N MET A 27 7.81 -8.99 -7.96
CA MET A 27 8.61 -8.83 -6.74
C MET A 27 7.90 -9.49 -5.54
N THR A 28 6.61 -9.21 -5.34
CA THR A 28 5.79 -9.82 -4.28
C THR A 28 5.87 -11.36 -4.32
N GLU A 29 5.65 -11.96 -5.49
CA GLU A 29 5.71 -13.42 -5.67
C GLU A 29 7.11 -13.98 -5.34
N LYS A 30 8.18 -13.25 -5.70
CA LYS A 30 9.56 -13.68 -5.37
C LYS A 30 9.85 -13.58 -3.87
N LEU A 31 9.37 -12.54 -3.19
CA LEU A 31 9.50 -12.43 -1.74
C LEU A 31 8.75 -13.55 -1.02
N LEU A 32 7.55 -13.91 -1.47
CA LEU A 32 6.78 -15.04 -0.93
C LEU A 32 7.49 -16.38 -1.17
N LEU A 33 8.11 -16.55 -2.33
CA LEU A 33 8.91 -17.74 -2.65
C LEU A 33 10.14 -17.87 -1.74
N LEU A 34 10.86 -16.75 -1.52
CA LEU A 34 11.99 -16.70 -0.61
C LEU A 34 11.60 -16.98 0.85
N GLY A 35 10.43 -16.45 1.27
CA GLY A 35 9.83 -16.74 2.58
C GLY A 35 9.23 -18.14 2.71
N GLN A 36 9.34 -18.99 1.67
CA GLN A 36 8.73 -20.33 1.62
C GLN A 36 7.21 -20.30 1.89
N ALA A 37 6.56 -19.17 1.66
CA ALA A 37 5.12 -19.02 1.78
C ALA A 37 4.38 -19.66 0.59
N ILE A 38 5.02 -19.68 -0.58
CA ILE A 38 4.58 -20.37 -1.80
C ILE A 38 5.67 -21.30 -2.32
N GLN A 39 5.28 -22.33 -3.08
CA GLN A 39 6.24 -23.28 -3.67
C GLN A 39 6.68 -22.89 -5.07
N VAL A 40 5.83 -22.18 -5.81
CA VAL A 40 6.09 -21.71 -7.17
C VAL A 40 5.55 -20.29 -7.31
N ALA A 41 6.34 -19.40 -7.86
CA ALA A 41 5.90 -18.02 -8.12
C ALA A 41 4.89 -17.97 -9.26
N GLY A 42 3.77 -17.27 -9.05
CA GLY A 42 2.77 -16.99 -10.07
C GLY A 42 3.21 -15.88 -11.05
N SER A 43 2.45 -15.67 -12.11
CA SER A 43 2.74 -14.68 -13.14
C SER A 43 1.50 -13.87 -13.52
N VAL A 44 1.66 -12.56 -13.68
CA VAL A 44 0.57 -11.63 -14.04
C VAL A 44 0.12 -11.79 -15.49
N LYS A 45 1.01 -12.16 -16.42
CA LYS A 45 0.76 -12.17 -17.88
C LYS A 45 0.81 -13.59 -18.52
N GLY A 46 0.83 -14.65 -17.71
CA GLY A 46 0.95 -16.01 -18.20
C GLY A 46 -0.39 -16.62 -18.62
N LYS A 47 -0.60 -16.86 -19.91
CA LYS A 47 -1.77 -17.67 -20.39
C LYS A 47 -1.70 -19.16 -20.00
N ARG A 48 -0.58 -19.65 -19.45
CA ARG A 48 -0.33 -21.04 -19.05
C ARG A 48 0.54 -21.10 -17.79
N GLY A 49 -0.03 -20.81 -16.63
CA GLY A 49 0.68 -20.92 -15.35
C GLY A 49 -0.21 -20.47 -14.19
N PRO A 50 0.19 -20.69 -12.92
CA PRO A 50 -0.55 -20.18 -11.78
C PRO A 50 -0.59 -18.64 -11.82
N HIS A 51 -1.74 -18.08 -11.50
CA HIS A 51 -1.88 -16.62 -11.31
C HIS A 51 -1.12 -16.16 -10.07
N ALA A 52 -0.80 -14.86 -10.01
CA ALA A 52 -0.15 -14.28 -8.85
C ALA A 52 -1.03 -14.44 -7.60
N THR A 53 -0.41 -14.77 -6.48
CA THR A 53 -1.10 -15.02 -5.20
C THR A 53 -1.73 -13.74 -4.65
N SER A 54 -1.17 -12.57 -4.98
CA SER A 54 -1.69 -11.25 -4.60
C SER A 54 -2.95 -10.86 -5.36
N ASP A 55 -3.14 -11.35 -6.61
CA ASP A 55 -4.25 -10.99 -7.49
C ASP A 55 -5.37 -12.04 -7.38
N TRP A 56 -6.22 -11.91 -6.38
CA TRP A 56 -7.26 -12.91 -6.08
C TRP A 56 -8.61 -12.63 -6.77
N MET A 57 -8.87 -11.39 -7.23
CA MET A 57 -10.10 -11.08 -7.95
C MET A 57 -10.01 -11.52 -9.42
N SER A 58 -11.09 -12.11 -9.95
CA SER A 58 -11.14 -12.48 -11.38
C SER A 58 -10.88 -11.30 -12.32
N LEU A 59 -11.33 -10.11 -11.94
CA LEU A 59 -11.08 -8.87 -12.68
C LEU A 59 -9.58 -8.49 -12.71
N GLU A 60 -8.86 -8.68 -11.61
CA GLU A 60 -7.40 -8.46 -11.53
C GLU A 60 -6.66 -9.43 -12.45
N GLN A 61 -7.07 -10.70 -12.42
CA GLN A 61 -6.50 -11.77 -13.25
C GLN A 61 -6.77 -11.56 -14.75
N GLU A 62 -7.98 -11.13 -15.11
CA GLU A 62 -8.37 -10.87 -16.50
C GLU A 62 -7.66 -9.65 -17.08
N ARG A 63 -7.53 -8.58 -16.30
CA ARG A 63 -6.91 -7.31 -16.73
C ARG A 63 -5.40 -7.26 -16.49
N GLY A 64 -4.86 -8.13 -15.62
CA GLY A 64 -3.44 -8.15 -15.25
C GLY A 64 -3.01 -6.90 -14.47
N ILE A 65 -3.91 -6.37 -13.63
CA ILE A 65 -3.66 -5.20 -12.76
C ILE A 65 -4.18 -5.47 -11.36
N SER A 66 -3.40 -5.14 -10.33
CA SER A 66 -3.86 -5.20 -8.95
C SER A 66 -4.77 -4.01 -8.64
N VAL A 67 -5.96 -4.29 -8.13
CA VAL A 67 -7.01 -3.32 -7.82
C VAL A 67 -7.06 -3.01 -6.33
N THR A 68 -6.74 -4.01 -5.49
CA THR A 68 -6.79 -3.92 -4.03
C THR A 68 -5.47 -4.31 -3.41
N SER A 69 -5.14 -3.73 -2.25
CA SER A 69 -3.98 -4.16 -1.47
C SER A 69 -4.20 -5.55 -0.89
N SER A 70 -3.16 -6.36 -0.86
CA SER A 70 -3.15 -7.69 -0.26
C SER A 70 -2.20 -7.73 0.94
N VAL A 71 -2.57 -8.47 1.98
CA VAL A 71 -1.74 -8.69 3.17
C VAL A 71 -1.23 -10.12 3.16
N MET A 72 0.07 -10.30 3.30
CA MET A 72 0.72 -11.60 3.31
C MET A 72 1.76 -11.66 4.44
N GLN A 73 1.84 -12.81 5.09
CA GLN A 73 2.69 -12.97 6.26
C GLN A 73 3.53 -14.24 6.14
N PHE A 74 4.81 -14.11 6.46
CA PHE A 74 5.74 -15.24 6.43
C PHE A 74 6.94 -15.04 7.36
N PRO A 75 7.53 -16.13 7.88
CA PRO A 75 8.80 -16.07 8.57
C PRO A 75 9.94 -15.91 7.54
N TYR A 76 10.93 -15.07 7.86
CA TYR A 76 12.14 -14.98 7.08
C TYR A 76 13.33 -14.73 8.01
N ARG A 77 14.35 -15.61 7.97
CA ARG A 77 15.41 -15.62 8.96
C ARG A 77 14.83 -15.59 10.38
N ASN A 78 15.27 -14.67 11.23
CA ASN A 78 14.77 -14.52 12.61
C ASN A 78 13.69 -13.44 12.72
N ARG A 79 13.03 -13.07 11.62
CA ARG A 79 12.00 -12.04 11.56
C ARG A 79 10.67 -12.63 11.12
N TRP A 80 9.60 -11.98 11.55
CA TRP A 80 8.25 -12.21 11.06
C TRP A 80 7.85 -11.05 10.16
N VAL A 81 7.67 -11.34 8.89
CA VAL A 81 7.38 -10.34 7.85
C VAL A 81 5.88 -10.21 7.64
N ASN A 82 5.39 -8.99 7.69
CA ASN A 82 4.06 -8.58 7.25
C ASN A 82 4.23 -7.76 5.97
N LEU A 83 3.94 -8.36 4.84
CA LEU A 83 4.06 -7.76 3.52
C LEU A 83 2.70 -7.27 3.05
N LEU A 84 2.61 -6.00 2.64
CA LEU A 84 1.43 -5.39 2.06
C LEU A 84 1.72 -5.06 0.60
N ASP A 85 1.10 -5.80 -0.31
CA ASP A 85 1.15 -5.50 -1.73
C ASP A 85 0.10 -4.44 -2.07
N THR A 86 0.48 -3.32 -2.68
CA THR A 86 -0.42 -2.19 -2.96
C THR A 86 -0.82 -2.13 -4.43
N PRO A 87 -1.95 -1.54 -4.82
CA PRO A 87 -2.26 -1.30 -6.22
C PRO A 87 -1.21 -0.41 -6.90
N GLY A 88 -0.76 -0.78 -8.10
CA GLY A 88 0.16 0.06 -8.88
C GLY A 88 -0.54 1.22 -9.59
N HIS A 89 -1.80 1.04 -9.99
CA HIS A 89 -2.55 2.02 -10.78
C HIS A 89 -3.03 3.21 -9.91
N GLU A 90 -2.93 4.43 -10.45
CA GLU A 90 -3.26 5.65 -9.70
C GLU A 90 -4.75 5.77 -9.33
N ASP A 91 -5.66 5.16 -10.09
CA ASP A 91 -7.09 5.12 -9.77
C ASP A 91 -7.37 4.49 -8.39
N PHE A 92 -6.45 3.67 -7.87
CA PHE A 92 -6.55 3.01 -6.56
C PHE A 92 -5.61 3.61 -5.51
N SER A 93 -5.19 4.86 -5.70
CA SER A 93 -4.23 5.53 -4.80
C SER A 93 -4.71 5.65 -3.36
N GLU A 94 -6.00 5.83 -3.14
CA GLU A 94 -6.56 5.94 -1.78
C GLU A 94 -6.33 4.65 -0.97
N ASP A 95 -6.50 3.46 -1.57
CA ASP A 95 -6.18 2.19 -0.91
C ASP A 95 -4.68 2.06 -0.60
N THR A 96 -3.82 2.51 -1.53
CA THR A 96 -2.37 2.57 -1.29
C THR A 96 -2.03 3.49 -0.11
N TYR A 97 -2.62 4.68 -0.05
CA TYR A 97 -2.34 5.65 1.02
C TYR A 97 -2.79 5.13 2.38
N ARG A 98 -3.99 4.51 2.47
CA ARG A 98 -4.44 3.86 3.69
C ARG A 98 -3.52 2.70 4.11
N THR A 99 -3.09 1.90 3.15
CA THR A 99 -2.16 0.79 3.40
C THR A 99 -0.83 1.28 3.94
N LEU A 100 -0.27 2.38 3.39
CA LEU A 100 0.94 3.01 3.90
C LEU A 100 0.81 3.53 5.34
N THR A 101 -0.41 3.78 5.82
CA THR A 101 -0.60 4.14 7.24
C THR A 101 -0.37 2.95 8.19
N ALA A 102 -0.46 1.74 7.70
CA ALA A 102 -0.35 0.51 8.50
C ALA A 102 1.07 -0.08 8.53
N VAL A 103 2.03 0.48 7.78
CA VAL A 103 3.39 -0.05 7.68
C VAL A 103 4.43 0.81 8.39
N ASP A 104 5.61 0.24 8.63
CA ASP A 104 6.73 0.90 9.28
C ASP A 104 7.88 1.23 8.30
N SER A 105 7.84 0.66 7.10
CA SER A 105 8.79 0.94 6.00
C SER A 105 8.14 0.61 4.65
N ALA A 106 8.81 0.97 3.55
CA ALA A 106 8.35 0.67 2.21
C ALA A 106 9.49 0.17 1.32
N LEU A 107 9.15 -0.74 0.41
CA LEU A 107 9.99 -1.16 -0.71
C LEU A 107 9.46 -0.48 -1.98
N MET A 108 10.23 0.45 -2.52
CA MET A 108 9.91 1.14 -3.77
C MET A 108 10.55 0.40 -4.95
N VAL A 109 9.74 -0.05 -5.90
CA VAL A 109 10.22 -0.72 -7.12
C VAL A 109 10.14 0.25 -8.29
N ILE A 110 11.27 0.50 -8.95
CA ILE A 110 11.41 1.38 -10.12
C ILE A 110 11.75 0.53 -11.34
N ASP A 111 11.16 0.85 -12.48
CA ASP A 111 11.53 0.28 -13.78
C ASP A 111 12.82 0.94 -14.26
N GLY A 112 13.93 0.18 -14.37
CA GLY A 112 15.24 0.71 -14.79
C GLY A 112 15.25 1.37 -16.17
N ALA A 113 14.33 0.99 -17.06
CA ALA A 113 14.21 1.61 -18.38
C ALA A 113 13.44 2.94 -18.35
N LYS A 114 12.53 3.13 -17.39
CA LYS A 114 11.68 4.32 -17.28
C LYS A 114 12.21 5.34 -16.27
N GLY A 115 12.85 4.88 -15.19
CA GLY A 115 13.30 5.72 -14.08
C GLY A 115 12.14 6.15 -13.17
N VAL A 116 12.24 7.37 -12.63
CA VAL A 116 11.25 7.95 -11.73
C VAL A 116 10.03 8.46 -12.51
N GLU A 117 8.86 7.88 -12.26
CA GLU A 117 7.59 8.27 -12.87
C GLU A 117 6.77 9.17 -11.90
N ASP A 118 5.81 9.95 -12.42
CA ASP A 118 4.93 10.83 -11.62
C ASP A 118 4.27 10.09 -10.45
N ARG A 119 3.93 8.83 -10.67
CA ARG A 119 3.36 7.97 -9.62
C ARG A 119 4.35 7.72 -8.49
N THR A 120 5.62 7.54 -8.79
CA THR A 120 6.70 7.38 -7.80
C THR A 120 6.80 8.61 -6.90
N ILE A 121 6.71 9.82 -7.49
CA ILE A 121 6.74 11.09 -6.77
C ILE A 121 5.55 11.18 -5.80
N LYS A 122 4.34 10.86 -6.26
CA LYS A 122 3.13 10.87 -5.42
C LYS A 122 3.25 9.91 -4.23
N LEU A 123 3.76 8.70 -4.45
CA LEU A 123 3.98 7.70 -3.41
C LEU A 123 5.04 8.14 -2.40
N MET A 124 6.15 8.72 -2.88
CA MET A 124 7.20 9.28 -2.04
C MET A 124 6.66 10.39 -1.12
N ASN A 125 5.84 11.29 -1.64
CA ASN A 125 5.24 12.36 -0.85
C ASN A 125 4.37 11.83 0.29
N VAL A 126 3.66 10.72 0.09
CA VAL A 126 2.87 10.07 1.15
C VAL A 126 3.78 9.45 2.22
N CYS A 127 4.84 8.76 1.80
CA CYS A 127 5.82 8.20 2.75
C CYS A 127 6.50 9.30 3.57
N ARG A 128 6.81 10.44 2.95
CA ARG A 128 7.44 11.59 3.61
C ARG A 128 6.58 12.22 4.70
N LEU A 129 5.25 12.18 4.59
CA LEU A 129 4.35 12.69 5.64
C LEU A 129 4.54 11.99 7.00
N ARG A 130 5.23 10.85 7.02
CA ARG A 130 5.43 10.01 8.21
C ARG A 130 6.88 9.62 8.43
N ASP A 131 7.80 10.22 7.68
CA ASP A 131 9.21 9.85 7.67
C ASP A 131 9.42 8.33 7.51
N THR A 132 8.57 7.71 6.66
CA THR A 132 8.61 6.26 6.43
C THR A 132 9.89 5.88 5.71
N PRO A 133 10.77 5.04 6.28
CA PRO A 133 11.97 4.57 5.61
C PRO A 133 11.64 3.83 4.31
N ILE A 134 12.37 4.17 3.25
CA ILE A 134 12.16 3.61 1.91
C ILE A 134 13.44 2.95 1.44
N LEU A 135 13.35 1.69 1.01
CA LEU A 135 14.36 1.01 0.23
C LEU A 135 13.95 1.05 -1.25
N THR A 136 14.87 1.40 -2.13
CA THR A 136 14.63 1.47 -3.57
C THR A 136 15.24 0.26 -4.28
N PHE A 137 14.45 -0.41 -5.13
CA PHE A 137 14.89 -1.49 -6.00
C PHE A 137 14.70 -1.11 -7.47
N VAL A 138 15.80 -0.93 -8.18
CA VAL A 138 15.82 -0.71 -9.64
C VAL A 138 15.72 -2.07 -10.33
N ASN A 139 14.58 -2.31 -10.93
CA ASN A 139 14.18 -3.61 -11.49
C ASN A 139 14.38 -3.68 -13.00
N LYS A 140 14.38 -4.90 -13.53
CA LYS A 140 14.41 -5.25 -14.96
C LYS A 140 15.77 -5.15 -15.62
N LEU A 141 16.85 -5.43 -14.91
CA LEU A 141 18.18 -5.51 -15.48
C LEU A 141 18.37 -6.60 -16.56
N ASP A 142 17.39 -7.52 -16.66
CA ASP A 142 17.28 -8.47 -17.78
C ASP A 142 16.95 -7.80 -19.13
N ARG A 143 16.79 -6.50 -19.15
CA ARG A 143 16.55 -5.63 -20.31
C ARG A 143 17.52 -4.47 -20.30
N ASP A 144 17.60 -3.77 -21.43
CA ASP A 144 18.33 -2.52 -21.50
C ASP A 144 17.65 -1.49 -20.62
N ILE A 145 18.39 -0.94 -19.66
CA ILE A 145 17.97 0.11 -18.74
C ILE A 145 18.70 1.42 -19.05
N ARG A 146 18.30 2.50 -18.42
CA ARG A 146 19.03 3.77 -18.43
C ARG A 146 20.34 3.61 -17.66
N ASP A 147 21.25 4.56 -17.83
CA ASP A 147 22.51 4.58 -17.09
C ASP A 147 22.25 4.50 -15.57
N PRO A 148 22.89 3.56 -14.84
CA PRO A 148 22.69 3.41 -13.41
C PRO A 148 23.02 4.66 -12.59
N VAL A 149 24.04 5.45 -12.99
CA VAL A 149 24.38 6.72 -12.32
C VAL A 149 23.25 7.72 -12.49
N GLU A 150 22.74 7.89 -13.73
CA GLU A 150 21.59 8.77 -13.98
C GLU A 150 20.34 8.35 -13.19
N LEU A 151 20.12 7.06 -12.98
CA LEU A 151 18.98 6.57 -12.21
C LEU A 151 19.10 6.91 -10.72
N VAL A 152 20.30 6.82 -10.15
CA VAL A 152 20.54 7.22 -8.75
C VAL A 152 20.39 8.73 -8.62
N ASP A 153 21.00 9.52 -9.52
CA ASP A 153 20.86 10.98 -9.54
C ASP A 153 19.40 11.42 -9.67
N GLU A 154 18.62 10.74 -10.52
CA GLU A 154 17.19 11.03 -10.68
C GLU A 154 16.38 10.73 -9.41
N VAL A 155 16.70 9.66 -8.68
CA VAL A 155 16.12 9.37 -7.36
C VAL A 155 16.40 10.51 -6.40
N GLU A 156 17.62 11.03 -6.37
CA GLU A 156 18.01 12.14 -5.50
C GLU A 156 17.34 13.45 -5.89
N GLU A 157 17.43 13.84 -7.15
CA GLU A 157 16.92 15.13 -7.62
C GLU A 157 15.39 15.20 -7.62
N VAL A 158 14.73 14.15 -8.12
CA VAL A 158 13.26 14.15 -8.31
C VAL A 158 12.54 13.77 -7.03
N LEU A 159 13.05 12.77 -6.31
CA LEU A 159 12.41 12.36 -5.05
C LEU A 159 12.93 13.14 -3.84
N GLY A 160 14.05 13.86 -3.96
CA GLY A 160 14.61 14.67 -2.87
C GLY A 160 15.01 13.81 -1.65
N ILE A 161 15.60 12.64 -1.89
CA ILE A 161 16.12 11.72 -0.87
C ILE A 161 17.49 11.23 -1.31
N ALA A 162 18.46 11.21 -0.40
CA ALA A 162 19.82 10.74 -0.72
C ALA A 162 19.80 9.26 -1.15
N GLY A 163 20.45 8.94 -2.27
CA GLY A 163 20.56 7.58 -2.80
C GLY A 163 21.88 6.93 -2.42
N ALA A 164 21.84 5.80 -1.71
CA ALA A 164 23.03 5.02 -1.37
C ALA A 164 23.03 3.68 -2.11
N PRO A 165 23.79 3.52 -3.22
CA PRO A 165 23.90 2.24 -3.90
C PRO A 165 24.50 1.19 -2.98
N ILE A 166 23.85 0.05 -2.86
CA ILE A 166 24.34 -1.10 -2.10
C ILE A 166 25.04 -2.09 -3.02
N ASN A 167 24.45 -2.33 -4.17
CA ASN A 167 25.07 -3.10 -5.23
C ASN A 167 25.10 -2.30 -6.53
N TRP A 168 25.93 -2.74 -7.47
CA TRP A 168 26.09 -2.10 -8.75
C TRP A 168 26.00 -3.13 -9.88
N PRO A 169 25.28 -2.84 -10.99
CA PRO A 169 25.09 -3.81 -12.07
C PRO A 169 26.36 -4.08 -12.86
N ILE A 170 26.58 -5.33 -13.23
CA ILE A 170 27.61 -5.78 -14.14
C ILE A 170 26.97 -6.05 -15.50
N GLY A 171 26.94 -5.03 -16.35
CA GLY A 171 26.20 -5.07 -17.60
C GLY A 171 24.69 -4.99 -17.44
N MET A 172 23.95 -5.01 -18.55
CA MET A 172 22.49 -4.98 -18.58
C MET A 172 21.96 -5.74 -19.81
N GLY A 173 20.66 -6.06 -19.81
CA GLY A 173 20.03 -6.74 -20.92
C GLY A 173 20.65 -8.12 -21.19
N ARG A 174 21.10 -8.34 -22.40
CA ARG A 174 21.75 -9.61 -22.79
C ARG A 174 23.15 -9.78 -22.21
N GLU A 175 23.79 -8.68 -21.85
CA GLU A 175 25.14 -8.65 -21.28
C GLU A 175 25.14 -8.62 -19.76
N PHE A 176 23.98 -8.73 -19.14
CA PHE A 176 23.83 -8.75 -17.69
C PHE A 176 24.53 -9.98 -17.09
N LYS A 177 25.64 -9.76 -16.41
CA LYS A 177 26.46 -10.80 -15.77
C LYS A 177 26.17 -10.96 -14.29
N GLY A 178 25.60 -9.94 -13.63
CA GLY A 178 25.35 -9.94 -12.21
C GLY A 178 25.37 -8.56 -11.56
N VAL A 179 25.56 -8.53 -10.25
CA VAL A 179 25.79 -7.28 -9.51
C VAL A 179 27.01 -7.42 -8.61
N TYR A 180 27.67 -6.31 -8.37
CA TYR A 180 28.77 -6.19 -7.41
C TYR A 180 28.28 -5.49 -6.16
N ASN A 181 28.42 -6.11 -5.00
CA ASN A 181 28.09 -5.49 -3.72
C ASN A 181 29.22 -4.57 -3.26
N LEU A 182 28.93 -3.28 -3.12
CA LEU A 182 29.91 -2.23 -2.83
C LEU A 182 30.48 -2.32 -1.40
N TYR A 183 29.77 -2.97 -0.46
CA TYR A 183 30.12 -3.03 0.96
C TYR A 183 30.79 -4.35 1.35
N THR A 184 30.41 -5.44 0.70
CA THR A 184 30.96 -6.78 0.99
C THR A 184 32.09 -7.18 0.04
N ASP A 185 32.39 -6.38 -0.98
CA ASP A 185 33.36 -6.67 -2.04
C ASP A 185 33.11 -8.05 -2.69
N THR A 186 31.82 -8.33 -3.02
CA THR A 186 31.40 -9.63 -3.53
C THR A 186 30.61 -9.45 -4.83
N LEU A 187 30.96 -10.23 -5.85
CA LEU A 187 30.21 -10.29 -7.09
C LEU A 187 29.17 -11.41 -6.99
N HIS A 188 27.92 -11.05 -7.21
CA HIS A 188 26.81 -11.98 -7.36
C HIS A 188 26.61 -12.26 -8.84
N CYS A 189 26.85 -13.50 -9.28
CA CYS A 189 26.81 -13.84 -10.69
C CYS A 189 25.41 -14.27 -11.12
N PHE A 190 24.88 -13.63 -12.16
CA PHE A 190 23.59 -13.99 -12.74
C PHE A 190 23.74 -15.24 -13.62
N SER A 191 22.88 -16.21 -13.39
CA SER A 191 22.69 -17.35 -14.28
C SER A 191 21.24 -17.36 -14.74
N PRO A 192 20.95 -17.22 -16.04
CA PRO A 192 19.61 -17.30 -16.57
C PRO A 192 19.01 -18.66 -16.20
N GLY A 193 18.10 -18.69 -15.24
CA GLY A 193 17.36 -19.88 -14.82
C GLY A 193 15.94 -19.86 -15.36
N GLU A 194 15.28 -20.99 -15.46
CA GLU A 194 13.86 -21.06 -15.70
C GLU A 194 13.13 -20.49 -14.48
N GLY A 195 12.77 -19.24 -14.51
CA GLY A 195 12.26 -18.25 -13.56
C GLY A 195 11.36 -18.65 -12.39
N ALA A 196 11.06 -19.92 -12.19
CA ALA A 196 10.16 -20.42 -11.16
C ALA A 196 10.87 -21.03 -9.94
N VAL A 197 12.17 -21.26 -10.00
CA VAL A 197 12.95 -21.94 -8.93
C VAL A 197 14.09 -21.04 -8.48
N LEU A 198 14.33 -20.98 -7.15
CA LEU A 198 15.50 -20.32 -6.58
C LEU A 198 16.76 -21.05 -7.03
N ALA A 199 17.53 -20.45 -7.94
CA ALA A 199 18.85 -20.94 -8.27
C ALA A 199 19.84 -20.52 -7.16
N ASP A 200 20.86 -21.35 -6.92
CA ASP A 200 21.98 -20.96 -6.08
C ASP A 200 22.80 -19.91 -6.83
N GLU A 201 22.95 -18.72 -6.21
CA GLU A 201 23.80 -17.67 -6.75
C GLU A 201 25.27 -18.07 -6.62
N LYS A 202 26.02 -17.94 -7.71
CA LYS A 202 27.47 -18.09 -7.66
C LYS A 202 28.08 -16.78 -7.15
N LEU A 203 28.77 -16.84 -6.02
CA LEU A 203 29.48 -15.72 -5.41
C LEU A 203 30.96 -15.76 -5.80
N ILE A 204 31.54 -14.59 -6.02
CA ILE A 204 32.95 -14.38 -6.23
C ILE A 204 33.39 -13.29 -5.26
N ASP A 205 34.30 -13.63 -4.34
CA ASP A 205 34.84 -12.70 -3.35
C ASP A 205 35.99 -11.89 -3.98
N GLY A 206 35.94 -10.58 -3.76
CA GLY A 206 36.96 -9.62 -4.17
C GLY A 206 36.90 -9.24 -5.66
N LEU A 207 36.74 -7.95 -5.93
CA LEU A 207 36.75 -7.41 -7.30
C LEU A 207 38.08 -7.64 -7.99
N GLU A 208 39.20 -7.61 -7.24
CA GLU A 208 40.54 -7.82 -7.77
C GLU A 208 40.92 -9.30 -8.00
N SER A 209 40.05 -10.23 -7.59
CA SER A 209 40.30 -11.67 -7.69
C SER A 209 40.38 -12.14 -9.17
N GLU A 210 41.13 -13.21 -9.39
CA GLU A 210 41.24 -13.81 -10.73
C GLU A 210 39.90 -14.28 -11.31
N PRO A 211 38.98 -14.88 -10.51
CA PRO A 211 37.63 -15.20 -10.97
C PRO A 211 36.81 -13.98 -11.38
N ALA A 212 36.96 -12.83 -10.67
CA ALA A 212 36.28 -11.58 -11.03
C ALA A 212 36.82 -11.02 -12.36
N ARG A 213 38.12 -11.01 -12.53
CA ARG A 213 38.78 -10.62 -13.81
C ARG A 213 38.33 -11.52 -14.98
N ALA A 214 38.22 -12.81 -14.74
CA ALA A 214 37.75 -13.75 -15.75
C ALA A 214 36.27 -13.55 -16.12
N LEU A 215 35.40 -13.19 -15.14
CA LEU A 215 33.97 -12.87 -15.37
C LEU A 215 33.81 -11.59 -16.19
N LEU A 216 34.55 -10.54 -15.81
CA LEU A 216 34.45 -9.22 -16.42
C LEU A 216 35.14 -9.20 -17.81
N GLY A 217 36.26 -9.92 -17.96
CA GLY A 217 36.99 -10.03 -19.21
C GLY A 217 37.55 -8.69 -19.67
N GLU A 218 37.25 -8.26 -20.89
CA GLU A 218 37.72 -7.01 -21.47
C GLU A 218 37.16 -5.77 -20.78
N ASP A 219 36.01 -5.89 -20.09
CA ASP A 219 35.34 -4.79 -19.39
C ASP A 219 35.91 -4.54 -17.99
N TYR A 220 36.89 -5.33 -17.52
CA TYR A 220 37.35 -5.29 -16.14
C TYR A 220 37.86 -3.90 -15.71
N ASP A 221 38.79 -3.31 -16.49
CA ASP A 221 39.39 -2.03 -16.10
C ASP A 221 38.36 -0.90 -16.11
N ALA A 222 37.45 -0.88 -17.09
CA ALA A 222 36.38 0.09 -17.19
C ALA A 222 35.40 -0.06 -16.00
N PHE A 223 35.08 -1.29 -15.61
CA PHE A 223 34.20 -1.54 -14.46
C PHE A 223 34.86 -1.12 -13.14
N VAL A 224 36.13 -1.34 -12.94
CA VAL A 224 36.85 -0.87 -11.74
C VAL A 224 36.83 0.65 -11.65
N GLU A 225 37.12 1.36 -12.77
CA GLU A 225 37.03 2.83 -12.83
C GLU A 225 35.60 3.33 -12.51
N GLU A 226 34.55 2.65 -13.00
CA GLU A 226 33.15 2.95 -12.72
C GLU A 226 32.86 2.77 -11.23
N ILE A 227 33.29 1.68 -10.59
CA ILE A 227 33.10 1.45 -9.17
C ILE A 227 33.81 2.49 -8.30
N GLU A 228 35.04 2.91 -8.68
CA GLU A 228 35.73 4.00 -7.98
C GLU A 228 34.96 5.32 -8.09
N LEU A 229 34.43 5.63 -9.27
CA LEU A 229 33.58 6.81 -9.50
C LEU A 229 32.33 6.76 -8.62
N VAL A 230 31.61 5.64 -8.63
CA VAL A 230 30.39 5.44 -7.85
C VAL A 230 30.67 5.60 -6.35
N ARG A 231 31.74 5.00 -5.84
CA ARG A 231 32.15 5.15 -4.42
C ARG A 231 32.51 6.59 -4.07
N GLY A 232 33.09 7.33 -5.00
CA GLY A 232 33.47 8.73 -4.77
C GLY A 232 32.34 9.74 -4.90
N ALA A 233 31.31 9.44 -5.69
CA ALA A 233 30.22 10.35 -6.03
C ALA A 233 28.92 10.07 -5.26
N SER A 234 28.64 8.83 -4.88
CA SER A 234 27.40 8.45 -4.22
C SER A 234 27.48 8.61 -2.71
N HIS A 235 26.32 8.70 -2.08
CA HIS A 235 26.20 8.68 -0.62
C HIS A 235 26.54 7.29 -0.07
N GLU A 236 27.27 7.25 1.05
CA GLU A 236 27.44 6.02 1.80
C GLU A 236 26.16 5.67 2.56
N PHE A 237 25.87 4.37 2.69
CA PHE A 237 24.72 3.92 3.47
C PHE A 237 24.91 4.24 4.95
N ASP A 238 23.97 4.99 5.49
CA ASP A 238 23.84 5.29 6.92
C ASP A 238 22.48 4.83 7.43
N LEU A 239 22.50 3.91 8.42
CA LEU A 239 21.27 3.32 8.95
C LEU A 239 20.38 4.36 9.64
N ALA A 240 20.94 5.36 10.31
CA ALA A 240 20.15 6.39 11.00
C ALA A 240 19.46 7.31 9.99
N ALA A 241 20.16 7.69 8.91
CA ALA A 241 19.59 8.46 7.80
C ALA A 241 18.50 7.67 7.06
N PHE A 242 18.69 6.36 6.85
CA PHE A 242 17.64 5.49 6.30
C PHE A 242 16.40 5.44 7.21
N LEU A 243 16.59 5.18 8.52
CA LEU A 243 15.47 5.08 9.47
C LEU A 243 14.72 6.40 9.66
N SER A 244 15.35 7.54 9.41
CA SER A 244 14.71 8.87 9.44
C SER A 244 14.10 9.29 8.10
N GLY A 245 14.14 8.43 7.07
CA GLY A 245 13.59 8.72 5.75
C GLY A 245 14.39 9.75 4.93
N GLN A 246 15.65 10.05 5.31
CA GLN A 246 16.53 10.98 4.61
C GLN A 246 17.39 10.33 3.54
N LEU A 247 17.58 9.01 3.64
CA LEU A 247 18.39 8.22 2.72
C LEU A 247 17.64 6.96 2.31
N THR A 248 17.78 6.58 1.03
CA THR A 248 17.29 5.31 0.49
C THR A 248 18.45 4.43 0.05
N PRO A 249 18.63 3.21 0.58
CA PRO A 249 19.52 2.25 -0.01
C PRO A 249 18.98 1.80 -1.37
N VAL A 250 19.82 1.78 -2.39
CA VAL A 250 19.45 1.46 -3.78
C VAL A 250 20.04 0.11 -4.17
N PHE A 251 19.17 -0.82 -4.57
CA PHE A 251 19.52 -2.12 -5.10
C PHE A 251 19.17 -2.22 -6.58
N PHE A 252 20.02 -2.88 -7.33
CA PHE A 252 19.80 -3.21 -8.73
C PHE A 252 19.57 -4.72 -8.88
N GLY A 253 18.63 -5.11 -9.74
CA GLY A 253 18.35 -6.52 -9.97
C GLY A 253 17.23 -6.79 -10.97
N THR A 254 16.81 -8.04 -11.06
CA THR A 254 15.67 -8.45 -11.88
C THR A 254 14.76 -9.40 -11.10
N ALA A 255 13.55 -8.94 -10.79
CA ALA A 255 12.55 -9.76 -10.13
C ALA A 255 12.13 -10.95 -11.01
N LEU A 256 12.00 -10.75 -12.32
CA LEU A 256 11.68 -11.83 -13.26
C LEU A 256 12.73 -12.93 -13.23
N GLY A 257 14.01 -12.54 -13.30
CA GLY A 257 15.17 -13.44 -13.22
C GLY A 257 15.44 -13.98 -11.82
N ASN A 258 14.67 -13.54 -10.81
CA ASN A 258 14.86 -13.89 -9.40
C ASN A 258 16.26 -13.56 -8.87
N PHE A 259 16.85 -12.44 -9.32
CA PHE A 259 18.22 -12.07 -9.03
C PHE A 259 18.33 -10.72 -8.32
N GLY A 260 19.20 -10.64 -7.31
CA GLY A 260 19.35 -9.48 -6.41
C GLY A 260 18.22 -9.34 -5.37
N VAL A 261 17.11 -10.10 -5.52
CA VAL A 261 15.95 -10.00 -4.63
C VAL A 261 16.23 -10.60 -3.26
N ARG A 262 16.98 -11.71 -3.20
CA ARG A 262 17.39 -12.36 -1.93
C ARG A 262 18.34 -11.47 -1.14
N GLU A 263 19.33 -10.90 -1.80
CA GLU A 263 20.29 -9.97 -1.20
C GLU A 263 19.55 -8.77 -0.60
N MET A 264 18.74 -8.10 -1.42
CA MET A 264 17.91 -6.99 -0.98
C MET A 264 17.01 -7.36 0.21
N LEU A 265 16.33 -8.50 0.19
CA LEU A 265 15.46 -8.91 1.29
C LEU A 265 16.25 -9.20 2.57
N ASN A 266 17.44 -9.80 2.45
CA ASN A 266 18.33 -10.06 3.58
C ASN A 266 18.66 -8.77 4.34
N ASP A 267 19.10 -7.76 3.59
CA ASP A 267 19.50 -6.47 4.16
C ASP A 267 18.28 -5.69 4.64
N PHE A 268 17.20 -5.70 3.87
CA PHE A 268 15.98 -4.98 4.23
C PHE A 268 15.38 -5.45 5.57
N VAL A 269 15.29 -6.76 5.82
CA VAL A 269 14.72 -7.27 7.10
C VAL A 269 15.62 -6.99 8.30
N GLU A 270 16.90 -6.75 8.09
CA GLU A 270 17.82 -6.32 9.16
C GLU A 270 17.76 -4.80 9.39
N TRP A 271 17.66 -3.99 8.35
CA TRP A 271 17.68 -2.53 8.44
C TRP A 271 16.29 -1.92 8.70
N ALA A 272 15.22 -2.53 8.18
CA ALA A 272 13.87 -2.02 8.39
C ALA A 272 13.55 -1.94 9.89
N PRO A 273 12.83 -0.89 10.33
CA PRO A 273 12.54 -0.71 11.74
C PRO A 273 11.60 -1.80 12.28
N ALA A 274 11.72 -2.06 13.57
CA ALA A 274 10.66 -2.71 14.34
C ALA A 274 9.41 -1.80 14.37
N PRO A 275 8.26 -2.29 14.83
CA PRO A 275 7.03 -1.50 14.89
C PRO A 275 7.23 -0.14 15.56
N GLN A 276 6.90 0.94 14.82
CA GLN A 276 7.12 2.31 15.24
C GLN A 276 5.94 2.86 16.05
N PRO A 277 6.17 3.87 16.91
CA PRO A 277 5.12 4.56 17.64
C PRO A 277 4.06 5.16 16.70
N ARG A 278 2.81 5.21 17.16
CA ARG A 278 1.68 5.73 16.38
C ARG A 278 0.98 6.88 17.09
N ALA A 279 0.75 7.96 16.34
CA ALA A 279 0.02 9.11 16.85
C ALA A 279 -1.46 8.80 17.05
N SER A 280 -2.02 9.26 18.15
CA SER A 280 -3.45 9.29 18.42
C SER A 280 -3.89 10.72 18.77
N THR A 281 -5.19 10.94 18.90
CA THR A 281 -5.75 12.24 19.31
C THR A 281 -5.29 12.64 20.72
N GLU A 282 -5.00 11.67 21.57
CA GLU A 282 -4.66 11.90 22.98
C GLU A 282 -3.13 11.93 23.20
N ARG A 283 -2.40 11.04 22.53
CA ARG A 283 -0.95 10.89 22.72
C ARG A 283 -0.29 10.00 21.65
N VAL A 284 1.01 9.89 21.68
CA VAL A 284 1.75 8.88 20.93
C VAL A 284 1.66 7.54 21.67
N VAL A 285 1.37 6.47 20.93
CA VAL A 285 1.26 5.09 21.44
C VAL A 285 2.53 4.33 21.07
N GLU A 286 3.28 3.93 22.09
CA GLU A 286 4.48 3.11 21.93
C GLU A 286 4.13 1.64 21.73
N ALA A 287 4.83 0.96 20.81
CA ALA A 287 4.60 -0.45 20.49
C ALA A 287 4.82 -1.38 21.71
N SER A 288 5.73 -1.01 22.60
CA SER A 288 6.11 -1.75 23.81
C SER A 288 5.09 -1.72 24.95
N GLN A 289 4.04 -0.89 24.86
CA GLN A 289 3.00 -0.81 25.87
C GLN A 289 2.26 -2.15 26.02
N SER A 290 1.91 -2.50 27.26
CA SER A 290 1.23 -3.77 27.54
C SER A 290 -0.23 -3.80 27.11
N ASN A 291 -0.91 -2.65 27.16
CA ASN A 291 -2.30 -2.54 26.73
C ASN A 291 -2.39 -2.74 25.21
N PHE A 292 -3.32 -3.60 24.82
CA PHE A 292 -3.62 -3.79 23.40
C PHE A 292 -4.26 -2.55 22.81
N THR A 293 -3.74 -2.10 21.66
CA THR A 293 -4.38 -1.12 20.80
C THR A 293 -4.19 -1.49 19.33
N GLY A 294 -5.15 -1.15 18.50
CA GLY A 294 -5.06 -1.34 17.06
C GLY A 294 -6.09 -0.52 16.32
N PHE A 295 -5.82 -0.25 15.04
CA PHE A 295 -6.75 0.48 14.17
C PHE A 295 -7.01 -0.27 12.87
N VAL A 296 -8.20 -0.07 12.33
CA VAL A 296 -8.64 -0.64 11.06
C VAL A 296 -8.25 0.30 9.92
N PHE A 297 -7.42 -0.16 8.99
CA PHE A 297 -7.00 0.62 7.84
C PHE A 297 -7.68 0.20 6.53
N LYS A 298 -8.27 -0.99 6.50
CA LYS A 298 -8.89 -1.55 5.31
C LYS A 298 -10.05 -2.46 5.66
N ILE A 299 -11.09 -2.46 4.82
CA ILE A 299 -12.17 -3.45 4.85
C ILE A 299 -12.26 -4.09 3.47
N GLN A 300 -12.45 -5.38 3.43
CA GLN A 300 -12.59 -6.13 2.19
C GLN A 300 -13.68 -7.19 2.31
N ALA A 301 -14.62 -7.19 1.35
CA ALA A 301 -15.67 -8.20 1.27
C ALA A 301 -15.36 -9.25 0.21
N ASN A 302 -16.02 -10.39 0.34
CA ASN A 302 -16.10 -11.44 -0.68
C ASN A 302 -14.74 -11.95 -1.17
N MET A 303 -13.73 -12.00 -0.29
CA MET A 303 -12.42 -12.58 -0.60
C MET A 303 -12.52 -14.08 -0.92
N ASP A 304 -13.51 -14.78 -0.35
CA ASP A 304 -13.86 -16.14 -0.73
C ASP A 304 -15.18 -16.12 -1.52
N PRO A 305 -15.17 -16.52 -2.81
CA PRO A 305 -16.38 -16.55 -3.63
C PRO A 305 -17.51 -17.43 -3.07
N LYS A 306 -17.17 -18.40 -2.20
CA LYS A 306 -18.13 -19.32 -1.56
C LYS A 306 -18.76 -18.73 -0.30
N HIS A 307 -18.13 -17.75 0.32
CA HIS A 307 -18.55 -17.13 1.56
C HIS A 307 -18.66 -15.62 1.39
N ARG A 308 -19.86 -15.06 1.59
CA ARG A 308 -20.07 -13.60 1.61
C ARG A 308 -19.64 -13.06 2.98
N ASP A 309 -18.33 -13.05 3.19
CA ASP A 309 -17.72 -12.52 4.40
C ASP A 309 -17.11 -11.13 4.14
N ARG A 310 -16.97 -10.37 5.20
CA ARG A 310 -16.26 -9.09 5.22
C ARG A 310 -15.18 -9.16 6.29
N ILE A 311 -13.98 -8.80 5.92
CA ILE A 311 -12.83 -8.77 6.82
C ILE A 311 -12.36 -7.34 6.98
N ALA A 312 -12.25 -6.89 8.23
CA ALA A 312 -11.60 -5.65 8.60
C ALA A 312 -10.14 -5.94 8.96
N PHE A 313 -9.22 -5.34 8.23
CA PHE A 313 -7.78 -5.47 8.47
C PHE A 313 -7.36 -4.47 9.52
N MET A 314 -6.88 -4.98 10.63
CA MET A 314 -6.45 -4.19 11.77
C MET A 314 -4.94 -4.29 11.95
N ARG A 315 -4.26 -3.14 12.01
CA ARG A 315 -2.88 -3.02 12.45
C ARG A 315 -2.84 -2.98 13.97
N ILE A 316 -2.08 -3.86 14.59
CA ILE A 316 -1.82 -3.82 16.04
C ILE A 316 -0.72 -2.78 16.30
N CYS A 317 -0.99 -1.80 17.16
CA CYS A 317 -0.09 -0.72 17.49
C CYS A 317 0.64 -0.92 18.80
N SER A 318 0.03 -1.59 19.77
CA SER A 318 0.66 -1.92 21.06
C SER A 318 0.09 -3.19 21.66
N GLY A 319 0.83 -3.79 22.56
CA GLY A 319 0.40 -4.94 23.34
C GLY A 319 0.31 -6.23 22.54
N ARG A 320 -0.50 -7.15 23.06
CA ARG A 320 -0.72 -8.48 22.49
C ARG A 320 -2.21 -8.76 22.31
N TYR A 321 -2.59 -9.19 21.14
CA TYR A 321 -3.87 -9.84 20.87
C TYR A 321 -3.82 -11.30 21.33
N GLU A 322 -4.86 -11.75 22.01
CA GLU A 322 -5.10 -13.15 22.32
C GLU A 322 -6.53 -13.52 21.88
N LYS A 323 -6.68 -14.73 21.35
CA LYS A 323 -7.97 -15.23 20.88
C LYS A 323 -9.03 -15.15 21.95
N GLY A 324 -10.18 -14.60 21.58
CA GLY A 324 -11.31 -14.46 22.49
C GLY A 324 -11.21 -13.30 23.48
N MET A 325 -10.18 -12.46 23.39
CA MET A 325 -10.05 -11.30 24.27
C MET A 325 -11.20 -10.31 24.08
N LYS A 326 -11.47 -9.56 25.14
CA LYS A 326 -12.47 -8.50 25.18
C LYS A 326 -11.76 -7.17 24.97
N MET A 327 -12.24 -6.36 24.04
CA MET A 327 -11.68 -5.05 23.76
C MET A 327 -12.81 -4.03 23.53
N ARG A 328 -12.51 -2.76 23.79
CA ARG A 328 -13.43 -1.64 23.55
C ARG A 328 -13.33 -1.21 22.10
N HIS A 329 -14.44 -1.18 21.40
CA HIS A 329 -14.58 -0.53 20.10
C HIS A 329 -14.90 0.95 20.36
N VAL A 330 -13.92 1.81 20.14
CA VAL A 330 -13.93 3.18 20.65
C VAL A 330 -15.07 4.01 20.03
N ARG A 331 -15.24 3.98 18.71
CA ARG A 331 -16.26 4.80 18.01
C ARG A 331 -17.68 4.54 18.49
N ILE A 332 -18.04 3.28 18.71
CA ILE A 332 -19.40 2.92 19.16
C ILE A 332 -19.53 2.76 20.68
N GLU A 333 -18.45 3.00 21.42
CA GLU A 333 -18.36 2.94 22.87
C GLU A 333 -18.81 1.60 23.48
N LYS A 334 -18.58 0.49 22.77
CA LYS A 334 -18.99 -0.85 23.19
C LYS A 334 -17.80 -1.77 23.39
N ASP A 335 -17.91 -2.61 24.40
CA ASP A 335 -17.02 -3.73 24.59
C ASP A 335 -17.46 -4.86 23.67
N VAL A 336 -16.52 -5.34 22.86
CA VAL A 336 -16.71 -6.45 21.93
C VAL A 336 -15.75 -7.59 22.24
N ARG A 337 -16.19 -8.82 22.09
CA ARG A 337 -15.35 -9.98 22.18
C ARG A 337 -14.95 -10.43 20.78
N ILE A 338 -13.66 -10.47 20.51
CA ILE A 338 -13.15 -10.99 19.23
C ILE A 338 -12.91 -12.48 19.42
N ALA A 339 -13.90 -13.27 19.01
CA ALA A 339 -13.85 -14.74 19.15
C ALA A 339 -12.70 -15.32 18.31
N ASP A 340 -12.63 -14.90 17.06
CA ASP A 340 -11.64 -15.37 16.09
C ASP A 340 -11.12 -14.19 15.26
N ALA A 341 -9.80 -14.13 15.13
CA ALA A 341 -9.12 -13.29 14.15
C ALA A 341 -8.37 -14.19 13.16
N VAL A 342 -8.13 -13.68 11.97
CA VAL A 342 -7.43 -14.41 10.92
C VAL A 342 -6.14 -13.72 10.52
N THR A 343 -5.16 -14.50 10.10
CA THR A 343 -3.94 -14.04 9.44
C THR A 343 -3.90 -14.58 8.00
N PHE A 344 -3.02 -14.04 7.19
CA PHE A 344 -3.00 -14.26 5.75
C PHE A 344 -1.64 -14.83 5.34
N ARG A 345 -1.59 -16.14 5.04
CA ARG A 345 -0.41 -16.80 4.48
C ARG A 345 -0.65 -17.07 3.00
N ALA A 346 0.01 -16.32 2.13
CA ALA A 346 -0.01 -16.55 0.69
C ALA A 346 -1.42 -16.86 0.11
N GLY A 347 -2.44 -16.11 0.54
CA GLY A 347 -3.84 -16.31 0.12
C GLY A 347 -4.67 -17.21 1.03
N ASP A 348 -4.05 -18.02 1.89
CA ASP A 348 -4.76 -18.84 2.85
C ASP A 348 -5.03 -18.09 4.15
N ARG A 349 -6.23 -18.28 4.71
CA ARG A 349 -6.61 -17.73 6.00
C ARG A 349 -6.38 -18.76 7.10
N THR A 350 -5.64 -18.36 8.12
CA THR A 350 -5.44 -19.17 9.30
C THR A 350 -5.90 -18.43 10.55
N LEU A 351 -6.49 -19.16 11.51
CA LEU A 351 -6.89 -18.59 12.79
C LEU A 351 -5.65 -18.15 13.58
N VAL A 352 -5.75 -17.00 14.23
CA VAL A 352 -4.68 -16.41 15.04
C VAL A 352 -4.96 -16.68 16.51
N GLU A 353 -4.08 -17.39 17.18
CA GLU A 353 -4.15 -17.57 18.65
C GLU A 353 -3.58 -16.33 19.37
N SER A 354 -2.50 -15.75 18.84
CA SER A 354 -1.82 -14.58 19.40
C SER A 354 -1.13 -13.76 18.32
N ALA A 355 -1.14 -12.43 18.48
CA ALA A 355 -0.44 -11.48 17.62
C ALA A 355 0.02 -10.27 18.45
N VAL A 356 1.07 -9.57 18.01
CA VAL A 356 1.66 -8.45 18.76
C VAL A 356 1.71 -7.18 17.92
N ALA A 357 2.12 -6.07 18.54
CA ALA A 357 2.37 -4.83 17.81
C ALA A 357 3.23 -5.08 16.57
N GLY A 358 2.84 -4.51 15.44
CA GLY A 358 3.44 -4.77 14.14
C GLY A 358 2.63 -5.73 13.29
N ASP A 359 1.94 -6.69 13.87
CA ASP A 359 1.14 -7.65 13.12
C ASP A 359 -0.14 -7.02 12.56
N ILE A 360 -0.62 -7.60 11.47
CA ILE A 360 -1.91 -7.28 10.88
C ILE A 360 -2.81 -8.50 11.02
N ILE A 361 -3.99 -8.30 11.60
CA ILE A 361 -4.99 -9.34 11.76
C ILE A 361 -6.29 -8.94 11.08
N GLY A 362 -7.01 -9.91 10.57
CA GLY A 362 -8.33 -9.73 10.00
C GLY A 362 -9.42 -10.04 11.02
N LEU A 363 -10.34 -9.10 11.19
CA LEU A 363 -11.53 -9.26 12.03
C LEU A 363 -12.76 -9.50 11.17
N HIS A 364 -13.60 -10.48 11.53
CA HIS A 364 -14.88 -10.65 10.86
C HIS A 364 -15.78 -9.44 11.09
N ASN A 365 -16.20 -8.77 10.01
CA ASN A 365 -17.00 -7.57 10.05
C ASN A 365 -18.45 -7.85 9.65
N HIS A 366 -19.35 -7.78 10.60
CA HIS A 366 -20.79 -7.93 10.36
C HIS A 366 -21.48 -6.60 10.01
N GLY A 367 -20.73 -5.58 9.57
CA GLY A 367 -21.24 -4.27 9.16
C GLY A 367 -21.12 -3.17 10.22
N THR A 368 -20.46 -3.44 11.35
CA THR A 368 -20.29 -2.44 12.43
C THR A 368 -18.90 -1.79 12.44
N ILE A 369 -17.89 -2.48 11.90
CA ILE A 369 -16.50 -1.98 11.84
C ILE A 369 -16.34 -1.12 10.60
N GLN A 370 -15.73 0.04 10.77
CA GLN A 370 -15.38 1.00 9.71
C GLN A 370 -13.86 1.21 9.64
N ILE A 371 -13.40 1.70 8.49
CA ILE A 371 -12.01 2.17 8.36
C ILE A 371 -11.81 3.32 9.37
N GLY A 372 -10.66 3.35 10.05
CA GLY A 372 -10.36 4.30 11.12
C GLY A 372 -10.79 3.84 12.52
N ASP A 373 -11.60 2.79 12.63
CA ASP A 373 -12.01 2.29 13.94
C ASP A 373 -10.82 1.83 14.78
N THR A 374 -10.82 2.26 16.03
CA THR A 374 -9.82 1.88 17.02
C THR A 374 -10.40 0.88 18.02
N PHE A 375 -9.59 -0.12 18.34
CA PHE A 375 -9.86 -1.12 19.37
C PHE A 375 -8.79 -1.05 20.45
N THR A 376 -9.19 -1.10 21.73
CA THR A 376 -8.28 -0.97 22.86
C THR A 376 -8.74 -1.82 24.05
N THR A 377 -7.76 -2.23 24.90
CA THR A 377 -8.05 -2.79 26.24
C THR A 377 -7.80 -1.78 27.36
N GLY A 378 -7.34 -0.58 27.01
CA GLY A 378 -7.02 0.50 27.94
C GLY A 378 -7.93 1.72 27.76
N GLU A 379 -7.32 2.87 27.72
CA GLU A 379 -7.98 4.15 27.49
C GLU A 379 -8.63 4.25 26.10
N ALA A 380 -9.67 5.06 25.98
CA ALA A 380 -10.34 5.33 24.72
C ALA A 380 -9.51 6.36 23.93
N ILE A 381 -8.72 5.88 22.99
CA ILE A 381 -7.89 6.68 22.07
C ILE A 381 -8.37 6.49 20.64
N ARG A 382 -8.06 7.45 19.76
CA ARG A 382 -8.30 7.34 18.31
C ARG A 382 -6.99 7.57 17.57
N PHE A 383 -6.59 6.62 16.75
CA PHE A 383 -5.43 6.80 15.86
C PHE A 383 -5.76 7.81 14.77
N THR A 384 -4.76 8.63 14.43
CA THR A 384 -4.84 9.70 13.43
C THR A 384 -4.05 9.38 12.17
N GLY A 385 -4.27 10.17 11.11
CA GLY A 385 -3.53 10.10 9.86
C GLY A 385 -4.01 9.00 8.92
N ILE A 386 -5.26 8.54 9.03
CA ILE A 386 -5.89 7.68 8.02
C ILE A 386 -6.71 8.58 7.09
N PRO A 387 -6.16 8.94 5.91
CA PRO A 387 -6.75 9.96 5.08
C PRO A 387 -7.99 9.44 4.34
N HIS A 388 -8.97 10.32 4.20
CA HIS A 388 -10.10 10.17 3.29
C HIS A 388 -10.09 11.38 2.35
N PHE A 389 -9.78 11.16 1.07
CA PHE A 389 -9.65 12.21 0.06
C PHE A 389 -10.96 12.45 -0.67
N ALA A 390 -11.17 13.67 -1.14
CA ALA A 390 -12.28 13.96 -2.04
C ALA A 390 -12.07 13.28 -3.40
N PRO A 391 -13.12 12.71 -4.01
CA PRO A 391 -13.01 12.14 -5.35
C PRO A 391 -12.81 13.21 -6.43
N GLU A 392 -12.20 12.82 -7.53
CA GLU A 392 -11.93 13.69 -8.68
C GLU A 392 -12.99 13.57 -9.77
N LEU A 393 -13.66 12.42 -9.87
CA LEU A 393 -14.67 12.11 -10.89
C LEU A 393 -15.99 11.77 -10.21
N PHE A 394 -17.10 12.23 -10.83
CA PHE A 394 -18.44 12.00 -10.30
C PHE A 394 -19.38 11.49 -11.39
N ARG A 395 -20.20 10.50 -11.05
CA ARG A 395 -21.22 9.94 -11.92
C ARG A 395 -22.53 9.75 -11.15
N ARG A 396 -23.66 10.05 -11.79
CA ARG A 396 -24.96 9.62 -11.28
C ARG A 396 -25.17 8.16 -11.66
N ILE A 397 -25.65 7.36 -10.73
CA ILE A 397 -25.96 5.97 -11.01
C ILE A 397 -27.45 5.80 -11.33
N ARG A 398 -27.74 5.07 -12.40
CA ARG A 398 -29.09 4.73 -12.84
C ARG A 398 -29.25 3.22 -12.90
N LEU A 399 -30.40 2.75 -12.41
CA LEU A 399 -30.79 1.35 -12.53
C LEU A 399 -31.40 1.04 -13.89
N LYS A 400 -31.00 -0.07 -14.50
CA LYS A 400 -31.74 -0.64 -15.62
C LYS A 400 -33.06 -1.27 -15.17
N ASP A 401 -33.07 -1.90 -13.99
CA ASP A 401 -34.25 -2.53 -13.37
C ASP A 401 -34.60 -1.85 -12.04
N PRO A 402 -35.69 -1.07 -11.97
CA PRO A 402 -36.10 -0.37 -10.75
C PRO A 402 -36.34 -1.29 -9.53
N MET A 403 -36.67 -2.57 -9.76
CA MET A 403 -36.88 -3.56 -8.69
C MET A 403 -35.60 -3.87 -7.91
N LYS A 404 -34.44 -3.53 -8.46
CA LYS A 404 -33.13 -3.73 -7.85
C LYS A 404 -32.65 -2.58 -6.96
N ALA A 405 -33.47 -1.57 -6.70
CA ALA A 405 -33.09 -0.37 -5.95
C ALA A 405 -32.48 -0.68 -4.57
N LYS A 406 -33.09 -1.59 -3.80
CA LYS A 406 -32.55 -2.00 -2.50
C LYS A 406 -31.20 -2.73 -2.61
N ALA A 407 -31.03 -3.55 -3.65
CA ALA A 407 -29.79 -4.27 -3.88
C ALA A 407 -28.67 -3.30 -4.31
N LEU A 408 -28.99 -2.30 -5.15
CA LEU A 408 -28.06 -1.22 -5.51
C LEU A 408 -27.61 -0.44 -4.28
N GLN A 409 -28.54 0.04 -3.47
CA GLN A 409 -28.23 0.83 -2.27
C GLN A 409 -27.33 0.04 -1.30
N LYS A 410 -27.65 -1.24 -1.07
CA LYS A 410 -26.82 -2.13 -0.25
C LYS A 410 -25.43 -2.32 -0.84
N GLY A 411 -25.34 -2.59 -2.15
CA GLY A 411 -24.07 -2.79 -2.84
C GLY A 411 -23.19 -1.54 -2.77
N LEU A 412 -23.74 -0.38 -3.10
CA LEU A 412 -23.00 0.88 -3.05
C LEU A 412 -22.54 1.23 -1.64
N GLN A 413 -23.40 1.04 -0.64
CA GLN A 413 -23.03 1.26 0.75
C GLN A 413 -21.86 0.37 1.16
N GLN A 414 -21.89 -0.92 0.84
CA GLN A 414 -20.81 -1.85 1.18
C GLN A 414 -19.52 -1.54 0.44
N LEU A 415 -19.58 -1.20 -0.85
CA LEU A 415 -18.42 -0.79 -1.64
C LEU A 415 -17.82 0.54 -1.13
N SER A 416 -18.65 1.46 -0.65
CA SER A 416 -18.20 2.70 0.00
C SER A 416 -17.51 2.44 1.34
N GLU A 417 -18.07 1.55 2.17
CA GLU A 417 -17.46 1.15 3.45
C GLU A 417 -16.11 0.43 3.28
N GLU A 418 -15.91 -0.23 2.14
CA GLU A 418 -14.60 -0.81 1.75
C GLU A 418 -13.62 0.24 1.22
N GLY A 419 -14.11 1.46 0.92
CA GLY A 419 -13.31 2.51 0.28
C GLY A 419 -13.02 2.27 -1.21
N SER A 420 -13.78 1.37 -1.86
CA SER A 420 -13.65 1.12 -3.30
C SER A 420 -14.22 2.26 -4.14
N THR A 421 -15.13 3.04 -3.56
CA THR A 421 -15.75 4.23 -4.15
C THR A 421 -16.33 5.08 -3.05
N GLN A 422 -16.74 6.31 -3.36
CA GLN A 422 -17.48 7.16 -2.44
C GLN A 422 -18.91 7.34 -2.96
N VAL A 423 -19.88 7.36 -2.04
CA VAL A 423 -21.30 7.49 -2.38
C VAL A 423 -21.83 8.74 -1.71
N PHE A 424 -22.54 9.55 -2.49
CA PHE A 424 -23.16 10.78 -2.05
C PHE A 424 -24.66 10.72 -2.30
N SER A 425 -25.43 11.06 -1.28
CA SER A 425 -26.90 11.15 -1.33
C SER A 425 -27.30 12.62 -1.27
N PRO A 426 -27.69 13.25 -2.41
CA PRO A 426 -28.12 14.65 -2.41
C PRO A 426 -29.32 14.88 -1.48
N LEU A 427 -29.33 16.02 -0.78
CA LEU A 427 -30.40 16.33 0.19
C LEU A 427 -31.76 16.55 -0.48
N ASN A 428 -31.78 17.00 -1.75
CA ASN A 428 -32.99 17.36 -2.50
C ASN A 428 -33.40 16.35 -3.57
N SER A 429 -32.73 15.18 -3.64
CA SER A 429 -33.01 14.16 -4.66
C SER A 429 -32.84 12.77 -4.09
N SER A 430 -33.53 11.80 -4.67
CA SER A 430 -33.32 10.37 -4.38
C SER A 430 -32.22 9.75 -5.23
N ASP A 431 -31.55 10.54 -6.05
CA ASP A 431 -30.43 10.08 -6.86
C ASP A 431 -29.24 9.65 -5.99
N LEU A 432 -28.47 8.70 -6.47
CA LEU A 432 -27.19 8.35 -5.87
C LEU A 432 -26.06 8.81 -6.79
N ILE A 433 -25.08 9.50 -6.22
CA ILE A 433 -23.88 9.95 -6.91
C ILE A 433 -22.72 9.11 -6.42
N VAL A 434 -21.94 8.61 -7.37
CA VAL A 434 -20.73 7.83 -7.09
C VAL A 434 -19.52 8.68 -7.43
N GLY A 435 -18.59 8.78 -6.48
CA GLY A 435 -17.32 9.48 -6.62
C GLY A 435 -16.16 8.49 -6.72
N ALA A 436 -15.18 8.79 -7.57
CA ALA A 436 -13.99 7.99 -7.79
C ALA A 436 -12.76 8.89 -8.02
N VAL A 437 -11.57 8.36 -7.78
CA VAL A 437 -10.31 9.02 -8.13
C VAL A 437 -10.06 8.90 -9.63
N GLY A 438 -10.36 7.75 -10.21
CA GLY A 438 -10.16 7.51 -11.63
C GLY A 438 -11.26 6.70 -12.31
N GLN A 439 -11.21 6.64 -13.64
CA GLN A 439 -12.27 6.01 -14.47
C GLN A 439 -12.38 4.50 -14.21
N LEU A 440 -11.25 3.84 -13.97
CA LEU A 440 -11.22 2.38 -13.76
C LEU A 440 -11.97 1.95 -12.49
N GLN A 441 -12.06 2.81 -11.47
CA GLN A 441 -12.86 2.53 -10.28
C GLN A 441 -14.36 2.36 -10.62
N PHE A 442 -14.90 3.16 -11.55
CA PHE A 442 -16.30 2.99 -11.99
C PHE A 442 -16.52 1.63 -12.67
N ASP A 443 -15.54 1.16 -13.46
CA ASP A 443 -15.62 -0.14 -14.12
C ASP A 443 -15.60 -1.27 -13.07
N VAL A 444 -14.73 -1.16 -12.07
CA VAL A 444 -14.64 -2.12 -10.95
C VAL A 444 -15.95 -2.14 -10.15
N VAL A 445 -16.51 -0.98 -9.83
CA VAL A 445 -17.79 -0.88 -9.11
C VAL A 445 -18.93 -1.46 -9.93
N ALA A 446 -19.00 -1.19 -11.24
CA ALA A 446 -20.02 -1.77 -12.11
C ALA A 446 -19.92 -3.30 -12.20
N TYR A 447 -18.69 -3.81 -12.35
CA TYR A 447 -18.42 -5.25 -12.37
C TYR A 447 -18.86 -5.90 -11.05
N ARG A 448 -18.44 -5.35 -9.91
CA ARG A 448 -18.79 -5.90 -8.58
C ARG A 448 -20.29 -5.82 -8.29
N LEU A 449 -20.98 -4.72 -8.70
CA LEU A 449 -22.43 -4.63 -8.58
C LEU A 449 -23.13 -5.73 -9.40
N ALA A 450 -22.67 -6.00 -10.61
CA ALA A 450 -23.24 -7.03 -11.46
C ALA A 450 -22.95 -8.44 -10.92
N ASP A 451 -21.70 -8.72 -10.51
CA ASP A 451 -21.29 -10.04 -10.06
C ASP A 451 -21.78 -10.38 -8.66
N GLU A 452 -21.54 -9.50 -7.67
CA GLU A 452 -21.83 -9.77 -6.27
C GLU A 452 -23.30 -9.51 -5.89
N TYR A 453 -23.89 -8.43 -6.44
CA TYR A 453 -25.24 -7.97 -6.05
C TYR A 453 -26.30 -8.24 -7.12
N LYS A 454 -25.89 -8.74 -8.30
CA LYS A 454 -26.78 -8.99 -9.46
C LYS A 454 -27.54 -7.75 -9.91
N VAL A 455 -26.84 -6.60 -9.88
CA VAL A 455 -27.37 -5.27 -10.24
C VAL A 455 -26.63 -4.74 -11.46
N GLU A 456 -27.35 -4.51 -12.55
CA GLU A 456 -26.83 -3.77 -13.68
C GLU A 456 -27.15 -2.28 -13.51
N ALA A 457 -26.10 -1.46 -13.48
CA ALA A 457 -26.20 -0.03 -13.32
C ALA A 457 -25.55 0.71 -14.51
N LEU A 458 -26.09 1.87 -14.82
CA LEU A 458 -25.56 2.80 -15.83
C LEU A 458 -25.00 4.02 -15.13
N TYR A 459 -23.92 4.57 -15.66
CA TYR A 459 -23.32 5.80 -15.18
C TYR A 459 -23.66 6.97 -16.11
N GLU A 460 -24.24 8.02 -15.55
CA GLU A 460 -24.51 9.28 -16.25
C GLU A 460 -23.50 10.33 -15.78
N PRO A 461 -22.86 11.09 -16.69
CA PRO A 461 -22.01 12.20 -16.32
C PRO A 461 -22.84 13.29 -15.64
N ILE A 462 -22.26 13.95 -14.64
CA ILE A 462 -22.86 15.09 -13.93
C ILE A 462 -21.84 16.22 -13.83
N ASN A 463 -22.36 17.43 -13.68
CA ASN A 463 -21.52 18.61 -13.53
C ASN A 463 -21.16 18.82 -12.05
N VAL A 464 -20.16 18.08 -11.57
CA VAL A 464 -19.52 18.24 -10.27
C VAL A 464 -18.02 18.26 -10.48
N TYR A 465 -17.39 19.34 -10.04
CA TYR A 465 -15.95 19.56 -10.12
C TYR A 465 -15.21 18.89 -8.97
N THR A 466 -15.74 19.04 -7.74
CA THR A 466 -15.12 18.44 -6.52
C THR A 466 -16.13 18.35 -5.39
N ALA A 467 -15.79 17.54 -4.39
CA ALA A 467 -16.49 17.45 -3.10
C ALA A 467 -15.69 18.15 -2.00
N ARG A 468 -16.39 18.74 -1.03
CA ARG A 468 -15.81 19.33 0.18
C ARG A 468 -16.66 18.97 1.38
N TRP A 469 -16.04 18.40 2.41
CA TRP A 469 -16.72 18.19 3.68
C TRP A 469 -16.91 19.51 4.40
N VAL A 470 -18.11 19.69 4.93
CA VAL A 470 -18.55 20.97 5.46
C VAL A 470 -18.65 20.92 6.98
N GLU A 471 -17.94 21.83 7.63
CA GLU A 471 -17.89 21.96 9.08
C GLU A 471 -18.13 23.42 9.50
N ALA A 472 -18.72 23.62 10.66
CA ALA A 472 -18.81 24.93 11.30
C ALA A 472 -18.66 24.79 12.82
N ALA A 473 -18.05 25.79 13.44
CA ALA A 473 -17.96 25.86 14.90
C ALA A 473 -19.33 26.15 15.55
N ASP A 474 -20.21 26.87 14.84
CA ASP A 474 -21.58 27.17 15.27
C ASP A 474 -22.58 26.32 14.50
N ALA A 475 -23.31 25.46 15.21
CA ALA A 475 -24.33 24.59 14.64
C ALA A 475 -25.48 25.37 13.96
N ARG A 476 -25.78 26.61 14.41
CA ARG A 476 -26.81 27.45 13.79
C ARG A 476 -26.38 27.92 12.40
N LYS A 477 -25.10 28.28 12.26
CA LYS A 477 -24.53 28.68 10.96
C LYS A 477 -24.52 27.51 9.99
N LEU A 478 -24.18 26.32 10.46
CA LEU A 478 -24.23 25.10 9.65
C LEU A 478 -25.66 24.80 9.18
N GLU A 479 -26.66 24.94 10.05
CA GLU A 479 -28.07 24.70 9.69
C GLU A 479 -28.60 25.76 8.71
N GLU A 480 -28.18 27.03 8.86
CA GLU A 480 -28.48 28.10 7.90
C GLU A 480 -27.88 27.80 6.52
N PHE A 481 -26.59 27.38 6.50
CA PHE A 481 -25.91 26.97 5.29
C PHE A 481 -26.61 25.78 4.63
N ARG A 482 -26.98 24.76 5.42
CA ARG A 482 -27.70 23.56 4.95
C ARG A 482 -28.99 23.91 4.21
N LYS A 483 -29.74 24.89 4.71
CA LYS A 483 -30.98 25.36 4.07
C LYS A 483 -30.73 26.15 2.79
N LYS A 484 -29.71 27.03 2.78
CA LYS A 484 -29.47 27.94 1.65
C LYS A 484 -28.69 27.30 0.51
N ALA A 485 -27.85 26.32 0.80
CA ALA A 485 -27.03 25.62 -0.19
C ALA A 485 -27.53 24.20 -0.51
N ALA A 486 -28.75 23.85 -0.10
CA ALA A 486 -29.31 22.49 -0.17
C ALA A 486 -29.24 21.84 -1.56
N GLU A 487 -29.25 22.63 -2.64
CA GLU A 487 -29.18 22.17 -4.03
C GLU A 487 -27.85 21.42 -4.34
N HIS A 488 -26.78 21.83 -3.68
CA HIS A 488 -25.43 21.27 -3.89
C HIS A 488 -24.91 20.49 -2.68
N LEU A 489 -25.76 20.25 -1.70
CA LEU A 489 -25.40 19.49 -0.52
C LEU A 489 -25.85 18.03 -0.62
N SER A 490 -24.99 17.17 -0.15
CA SER A 490 -25.19 15.72 -0.06
C SER A 490 -24.71 15.23 1.29
N GLU A 491 -25.14 14.06 1.68
CA GLU A 491 -24.50 13.27 2.74
C GLU A 491 -23.64 12.18 2.09
N ASP A 492 -22.40 12.02 2.55
CA ASP A 492 -21.55 10.93 2.11
C ASP A 492 -21.98 9.58 2.73
N GLY A 493 -21.32 8.48 2.33
CA GLY A 493 -21.62 7.14 2.85
C GLY A 493 -21.45 6.99 4.38
N GLY A 494 -20.74 7.91 5.04
CA GLY A 494 -20.56 8.00 6.49
C GLY A 494 -21.55 8.94 7.18
N GLY A 495 -22.46 9.62 6.42
CA GLY A 495 -23.40 10.60 6.93
C GLY A 495 -22.83 12.01 7.14
N TYR A 496 -21.66 12.30 6.60
CA TYR A 496 -21.04 13.61 6.70
C TYR A 496 -21.56 14.55 5.62
N LEU A 497 -21.91 15.78 6.06
CA LEU A 497 -22.38 16.81 5.16
C LEU A 497 -21.28 17.21 4.16
N THR A 498 -21.60 17.17 2.88
CA THR A 498 -20.65 17.39 1.79
C THR A 498 -21.22 18.36 0.78
N TYR A 499 -20.44 19.37 0.40
CA TYR A 499 -20.76 20.29 -0.69
C TYR A 499 -20.18 19.76 -1.99
N LEU A 500 -21.04 19.48 -2.97
CA LEU A 500 -20.65 19.06 -4.31
C LEU A 500 -20.57 20.31 -5.22
N ALA A 501 -19.37 20.84 -5.39
CA ALA A 501 -19.16 22.07 -6.13
C ALA A 501 -19.29 21.83 -7.65
N PRO A 502 -20.19 22.55 -8.37
CA PRO A 502 -20.32 22.40 -9.82
C PRO A 502 -19.07 22.85 -10.59
N THR A 503 -18.40 23.90 -10.11
CA THR A 503 -17.17 24.46 -10.69
C THR A 503 -16.25 24.99 -9.60
N ARG A 504 -14.98 25.22 -9.95
CA ARG A 504 -14.01 25.85 -9.06
C ARG A 504 -14.47 27.24 -8.62
N VAL A 505 -15.07 28.02 -9.53
CA VAL A 505 -15.59 29.37 -9.24
C VAL A 505 -16.73 29.31 -8.22
N ASN A 506 -17.65 28.34 -8.34
CA ASN A 506 -18.72 28.16 -7.37
C ASN A 506 -18.16 27.85 -5.97
N LEU A 507 -17.11 27.02 -5.89
CA LEU A 507 -16.47 26.73 -4.59
C LEU A 507 -15.91 28.00 -3.97
N SER A 508 -15.08 28.77 -4.71
CA SER A 508 -14.48 30.02 -4.18
C SER A 508 -15.54 31.03 -3.74
N LEU A 509 -16.62 31.19 -4.53
CA LEU A 509 -17.73 32.07 -4.16
C LEU A 509 -18.46 31.62 -2.89
N MET A 510 -18.56 30.30 -2.67
CA MET A 510 -19.19 29.76 -1.45
C MET A 510 -18.28 29.96 -0.24
N GLU A 511 -16.97 29.77 -0.38
CA GLU A 511 -15.98 30.04 0.68
C GLU A 511 -16.00 31.52 1.09
N GLU A 512 -16.05 32.45 0.13
CA GLU A 512 -16.16 33.90 0.39
C GLU A 512 -17.49 34.28 1.06
N ARG A 513 -18.60 33.71 0.61
CA ARG A 513 -19.95 34.02 1.12
C ARG A 513 -20.21 33.48 2.51
N TRP A 514 -19.51 32.38 2.87
CA TRP A 514 -19.71 31.66 4.12
C TRP A 514 -18.40 31.48 4.89
N PRO A 515 -17.79 32.59 5.38
CA PRO A 515 -16.49 32.54 6.07
C PRO A 515 -16.52 31.75 7.39
N ASP A 516 -17.72 31.53 7.97
CA ASP A 516 -17.92 30.71 9.19
C ASP A 516 -17.97 29.20 8.88
N ILE A 517 -18.04 28.83 7.60
CA ILE A 517 -18.09 27.45 7.13
C ILE A 517 -16.71 27.03 6.59
N ARG A 518 -16.24 25.90 7.05
CA ARG A 518 -14.98 25.30 6.56
C ARG A 518 -15.28 24.26 5.50
N PHE A 519 -14.64 24.36 4.35
CA PHE A 519 -14.72 23.42 3.23
C PHE A 519 -13.42 22.60 3.19
N ARG A 520 -13.48 21.36 3.68
CA ARG A 520 -12.32 20.47 3.80
C ARG A 520 -12.12 19.61 2.55
N GLU A 521 -10.89 19.55 2.03
CA GLU A 521 -10.51 18.64 0.95
C GLU A 521 -10.35 17.20 1.41
N THR A 522 -9.94 17.05 2.66
CA THR A 522 -9.71 15.76 3.30
C THR A 522 -10.40 15.73 4.65
N ARG A 523 -10.77 14.56 5.08
CA ARG A 523 -11.14 14.29 6.47
C ARG A 523 -10.35 13.09 6.98
N GLU A 524 -10.28 12.91 8.26
CA GLU A 524 -9.85 11.65 8.86
C GLU A 524 -11.03 10.67 8.96
N HIS A 525 -10.72 9.38 8.88
CA HIS A 525 -11.71 8.32 9.07
C HIS A 525 -12.16 8.18 10.52
#